data_57c5b0b944a1dad8547ae825bdd7e63f
#
_entry.id   57c5b0b944a1dad8547ae825bdd7e63f
#
_cell.length_a   1.000
_cell.length_b   1.000
_cell.length_c   1.000
_cell.angle_alpha   90.00
_cell.angle_beta   90.00
_cell.angle_gamma   90.00
#
_symmetry.space_group_name_H-M   'P 1'
#
loop_
_entity.id
_entity.type
_entity.pdbx_description
1 polymer ?
#
loop_
_entity_poly.entity_id
_entity_poly.type
_entity_poly.pdbx_seq_one_letter_code
_entity_poly.pdbx_strand_id
1 'polypeptide(L)'
;MVMYENKDMLSWLGYFADMMKVSPEKIKMLNICGKQKNVVPTIDTHKRVLIFADQSHEDLLYTLWEKGFGEYDMWYAEGVEPGGEVHHDKLEKVLNRKITGPTVIFIMNEKTRESVRYGIANDFFSAGTVHYVGKEIRAVIMSLLDVDTHDTILALQA
;
A
#
# COMPACT_ATOMS: atom_id res chain seq x y z
N MET A 1 12.68 18.54 -6.64
CA MET A 1 11.92 17.49 -5.95
C MET A 1 10.87 18.18 -5.09
N VAL A 2 9.60 18.08 -5.48
CA VAL A 2 8.51 18.67 -4.70
C VAL A 2 8.21 17.69 -3.56
N MET A 3 8.40 18.14 -2.33
CA MET A 3 8.05 17.36 -1.15
C MET A 3 6.75 17.91 -0.55
N TYR A 4 5.81 17.04 -0.21
CA TYR A 4 4.65 17.43 0.58
C TYR A 4 5.10 17.90 1.97
N GLU A 5 4.70 19.11 2.34
CA GLU A 5 4.84 19.59 3.72
C GLU A 5 3.74 18.98 4.61
N ASN A 6 3.93 19.03 5.91
CA ASN A 6 2.92 18.51 6.86
C ASN A 6 1.55 19.17 6.68
N LYS A 7 1.53 20.47 6.40
CA LYS A 7 0.28 21.22 6.16
C LYS A 7 -0.47 20.68 4.94
N ASP A 8 0.24 20.36 3.86
CA ASP A 8 -0.35 19.87 2.62
C ASP A 8 -0.96 18.47 2.83
N MET A 9 -0.23 17.60 3.52
CA MET A 9 -0.72 16.27 3.87
C MET A 9 -1.95 16.34 4.77
N LEU A 10 -1.99 17.26 5.74
CA LEU A 10 -3.15 17.47 6.61
C LEU A 10 -4.34 18.06 5.84
N SER A 11 -4.10 18.95 4.88
CA SER A 11 -5.15 19.50 4.01
C SER A 11 -5.81 18.39 3.17
N TRP A 12 -5.02 17.50 2.57
CA TRP A 12 -5.55 16.35 1.85
C TRP A 12 -6.26 15.34 2.76
N LEU A 13 -5.72 15.10 3.96
CA LEU A 13 -6.38 14.24 4.95
C LEU A 13 -7.76 14.79 5.31
N GLY A 14 -7.87 16.09 5.59
CA GLY A 14 -9.14 16.77 5.86
C GLY A 14 -10.11 16.64 4.69
N TYR A 15 -9.64 16.90 3.47
CA TYR A 15 -10.43 16.78 2.26
C TYR A 15 -11.06 15.38 2.10
N PHE A 16 -10.24 14.32 2.22
CA PHE A 16 -10.74 12.95 2.08
C PHE A 16 -11.60 12.50 3.27
N ALA A 17 -11.29 12.96 4.48
CA ALA A 17 -12.12 12.68 5.66
C ALA A 17 -13.53 13.25 5.50
N ASP A 18 -13.64 14.49 5.01
CA ASP A 18 -14.93 15.15 4.74
C ASP A 18 -15.68 14.47 3.60
N MET A 19 -15.00 14.17 2.48
CA MET A 19 -15.58 13.50 1.33
C MET A 19 -16.13 12.12 1.71
N MET A 20 -15.41 11.36 2.52
CA MET A 20 -15.80 10.01 2.98
C MET A 20 -16.70 10.02 4.20
N LYS A 21 -16.94 11.19 4.81
CA LYS A 21 -17.71 11.35 6.07
C LYS A 21 -17.18 10.46 7.19
N VAL A 22 -15.87 10.46 7.38
CA VAL A 22 -15.19 9.68 8.41
C VAL A 22 -14.25 10.56 9.22
N SER A 23 -13.93 10.14 10.45
CA SER A 23 -12.90 10.79 11.25
C SER A 23 -11.52 10.60 10.60
N PRO A 24 -10.65 11.64 10.56
CA PRO A 24 -9.30 11.56 9.97
C PRO A 24 -8.45 10.43 10.54
N GLU A 25 -8.62 10.07 11.80
CA GLU A 25 -7.93 8.95 12.46
C GLU A 25 -8.20 7.56 11.83
N LYS A 26 -9.30 7.44 11.06
CA LYS A 26 -9.67 6.22 10.33
C LYS A 26 -9.02 6.12 8.95
N ILE A 27 -8.15 7.07 8.61
CA ILE A 27 -7.40 7.10 7.36
C ILE A 27 -5.92 6.92 7.68
N LYS A 28 -5.31 5.88 7.13
CA LYS A 28 -3.87 5.65 7.25
C LYS A 28 -3.14 6.47 6.19
N MET A 29 -2.26 7.38 6.62
CA MET A 29 -1.43 8.15 5.71
C MET A 29 -0.08 7.49 5.47
N LEU A 30 0.39 7.54 4.21
CA LEU A 30 1.72 7.13 3.78
C LEU A 30 2.33 8.21 2.87
N ASN A 31 3.45 8.76 3.27
CA ASN A 31 4.28 9.58 2.38
C ASN A 31 5.44 8.73 1.86
N ILE A 32 5.44 8.45 0.55
CA ILE A 32 6.45 7.65 -0.13
C ILE A 32 7.33 8.48 -1.08
N CYS A 33 7.12 9.80 -1.17
CA CYS A 33 7.91 10.68 -2.05
C CYS A 33 9.40 10.52 -1.81
N GLY A 34 10.16 10.17 -2.85
CA GLY A 34 11.59 9.93 -2.78
C GLY A 34 12.01 8.74 -1.92
N LYS A 35 11.11 7.82 -1.57
CA LYS A 35 11.39 6.66 -0.69
C LYS A 35 11.00 5.36 -1.37
N GLN A 36 11.85 4.35 -1.29
CA GLN A 36 11.54 2.98 -1.70
C GLN A 36 10.74 2.27 -0.60
N LYS A 37 9.44 2.55 -0.53
CA LYS A 37 8.55 1.99 0.49
C LYS A 37 7.48 1.09 -0.14
N ASN A 38 7.39 -0.14 0.34
CA ASN A 38 6.31 -1.05 -0.05
C ASN A 38 5.00 -0.64 0.65
N VAL A 39 4.01 -0.24 -0.13
CA VAL A 39 2.70 0.19 0.38
C VAL A 39 1.70 -0.95 0.51
N VAL A 40 1.98 -2.10 -0.11
CA VAL A 40 1.08 -3.26 -0.18
C VAL A 40 0.61 -3.74 1.19
N PRO A 41 1.50 -3.95 2.19
CA PRO A 41 1.06 -4.41 3.51
C PRO A 41 0.10 -3.43 4.19
N THR A 42 0.30 -2.12 3.98
CA THR A 42 -0.58 -1.11 4.56
C THR A 42 -1.96 -1.10 3.90
N ILE A 43 -2.03 -1.23 2.56
CA ILE A 43 -3.30 -1.32 1.84
C ILE A 43 -4.06 -2.59 2.25
N ASP A 44 -3.36 -3.69 2.42
CA ASP A 44 -3.93 -4.99 2.80
C ASP A 44 -4.59 -4.98 4.19
N THR A 45 -4.04 -4.20 5.09
CA THR A 45 -4.43 -4.18 6.52
C THR A 45 -5.29 -2.99 6.94
N HIS A 46 -5.45 -1.98 6.10
CA HIS A 46 -6.21 -0.78 6.42
C HIS A 46 -7.32 -0.53 5.41
N LYS A 47 -8.53 -0.24 5.92
CA LYS A 47 -9.70 0.04 5.07
C LYS A 47 -9.51 1.28 4.20
N ARG A 48 -8.81 2.29 4.68
CA ARG A 48 -8.61 3.58 4.00
C ARG A 48 -7.16 3.98 4.08
N VAL A 49 -6.53 4.12 2.93
CA VAL A 49 -5.12 4.49 2.83
C VAL A 49 -4.96 5.69 1.92
N LEU A 50 -4.33 6.75 2.44
CA LEU A 50 -3.98 7.96 1.71
C LEU A 50 -2.48 7.95 1.45
N ILE A 51 -2.10 7.93 0.19
CA ILE A 51 -0.72 7.81 -0.27
C ILE A 51 -0.31 9.10 -0.97
N PHE A 52 0.82 9.67 -0.56
CA PHE A 52 1.48 10.78 -1.23
C PHE A 52 2.66 10.23 -2.01
N ALA A 53 2.61 10.36 -3.34
CA ALA A 53 3.60 9.84 -4.27
C ALA A 53 4.14 10.95 -5.17
N ASP A 54 5.27 10.68 -5.82
CA ASP A 54 5.89 11.53 -6.80
C ASP A 54 6.39 10.70 -7.99
N GLN A 55 7.05 11.36 -8.94
CA GLN A 55 7.59 10.73 -10.15
C GLN A 55 8.56 9.56 -9.91
N SER A 56 9.10 9.40 -8.68
CA SER A 56 9.92 8.22 -8.35
C SER A 56 9.12 6.93 -8.28
N HIS A 57 7.79 7.03 -8.35
CA HIS A 57 6.83 5.93 -8.29
C HIS A 57 5.94 5.90 -9.54
N GLU A 58 6.50 6.18 -10.73
CA GLU A 58 5.70 6.34 -11.96
C GLU A 58 4.79 5.14 -12.28
N ASP A 59 5.22 3.92 -11.94
CA ASP A 59 4.51 2.67 -12.22
C ASP A 59 3.76 2.12 -10.99
N LEU A 60 3.51 2.94 -9.95
CA LEU A 60 2.88 2.48 -8.72
C LEU A 60 1.51 1.83 -8.96
N LEU A 61 0.68 2.41 -9.83
CA LEU A 61 -0.65 1.90 -10.10
C LEU A 61 -0.61 0.53 -10.77
N TYR A 62 0.32 0.32 -11.70
CA TYR A 62 0.55 -0.97 -12.33
C TYR A 62 1.05 -2.00 -11.30
N THR A 63 1.99 -1.62 -10.46
CA THR A 63 2.51 -2.47 -9.38
C THR A 63 1.41 -2.90 -8.42
N LEU A 64 0.50 -2.01 -8.04
CA LEU A 64 -0.63 -2.33 -7.18
C LEU A 64 -1.62 -3.28 -7.87
N TRP A 65 -1.85 -3.10 -9.16
CA TRP A 65 -2.68 -4.02 -9.93
C TRP A 65 -2.08 -5.44 -9.97
N GLU A 66 -0.78 -5.58 -10.22
CA GLU A 66 -0.07 -6.87 -10.18
C GLU A 66 -0.19 -7.57 -8.81
N LYS A 67 -0.35 -6.80 -7.73
CA LYS A 67 -0.55 -7.33 -6.37
C LYS A 67 -2.01 -7.68 -6.06
N GLY A 68 -2.91 -7.57 -7.04
CA GLY A 68 -4.30 -7.99 -6.92
C GLY A 68 -5.26 -6.91 -6.42
N PHE A 69 -4.87 -5.63 -6.44
CA PHE A 69 -5.74 -4.53 -5.99
C PHE A 69 -6.58 -3.91 -7.12
N GLY A 70 -6.69 -4.56 -8.29
CA GLY A 70 -7.39 -4.03 -9.46
C GLY A 70 -8.84 -3.61 -9.20
N GLU A 71 -9.58 -4.39 -8.42
CA GLU A 71 -10.99 -4.15 -8.08
C GLU A 71 -11.23 -3.07 -7.02
N TYR A 72 -10.16 -2.51 -6.43
CA TYR A 72 -10.31 -1.53 -5.34
C TYR A 72 -10.72 -0.16 -5.88
N ASP A 73 -11.60 0.50 -5.14
CA ASP A 73 -11.95 1.88 -5.42
C ASP A 73 -10.79 2.80 -5.08
N MET A 74 -10.46 3.66 -6.02
CA MET A 74 -9.35 4.57 -5.92
C MET A 74 -9.75 5.98 -6.34
N TRP A 75 -9.33 6.96 -5.56
CA TRP A 75 -9.36 8.37 -5.91
C TRP A 75 -7.95 8.87 -6.09
N TYR A 76 -7.72 9.66 -7.09
CA TYR A 76 -6.41 10.28 -7.30
C TYR A 76 -6.55 11.73 -7.75
N ALA A 77 -5.58 12.53 -7.35
CA ALA A 77 -5.46 13.93 -7.74
C ALA A 77 -4.00 14.30 -7.92
N GLU A 78 -3.74 15.21 -8.84
CA GLU A 78 -2.41 15.80 -9.03
C GLU A 78 -2.32 17.13 -8.28
N GLY A 79 -1.14 17.39 -7.72
CA GLY A 79 -0.86 18.63 -7.01
C GLY A 79 -0.58 18.44 -5.52
N VAL A 80 -0.04 19.51 -4.93
CA VAL A 80 0.40 19.52 -3.53
C VAL A 80 -0.77 19.78 -2.59
N GLU A 81 -1.70 20.65 -2.98
CA GLU A 81 -2.86 21.04 -2.17
C GLU A 81 -4.18 20.63 -2.83
N PRO A 82 -5.26 20.37 -2.02
CA PRO A 82 -6.59 20.15 -2.57
C PRO A 82 -7.11 21.41 -3.29
N GLY A 83 -7.75 21.23 -4.42
CA GLY A 83 -8.33 22.32 -5.21
C GLY A 83 -8.38 22.02 -6.70
N GLY A 84 -7.68 20.96 -7.12
CA GLY A 84 -7.76 20.41 -8.47
C GLY A 84 -8.85 19.36 -8.62
N GLU A 85 -8.93 18.77 -9.80
CA GLU A 85 -9.86 17.68 -10.08
C GLU A 85 -9.42 16.39 -9.36
N VAL A 86 -10.36 15.77 -8.66
CA VAL A 86 -10.19 14.45 -8.04
C VAL A 86 -10.93 13.42 -8.88
N HIS A 87 -10.20 12.49 -9.42
CA HIS A 87 -10.74 11.42 -10.23
C HIS A 87 -11.05 10.21 -9.36
N HIS A 88 -12.15 9.51 -9.66
CA HIS A 88 -12.55 8.27 -8.98
C HIS A 88 -12.75 7.17 -10.00
N ASP A 89 -12.09 6.05 -9.82
CA ASP A 89 -12.30 4.85 -10.64
C ASP A 89 -11.80 3.58 -9.92
N LYS A 90 -12.02 2.41 -10.52
CA LYS A 90 -11.33 1.18 -10.13
C LYS A 90 -9.87 1.25 -10.56
N LEU A 91 -8.97 0.74 -9.73
CA LEU A 91 -7.54 0.78 -10.01
C LEU A 91 -7.19 0.13 -11.35
N GLU A 92 -7.84 -0.96 -11.72
CA GLU A 92 -7.62 -1.66 -13.01
C GLU A 92 -7.89 -0.79 -14.25
N LYS A 93 -8.74 0.23 -14.15
CA LYS A 93 -9.06 1.13 -15.26
C LYS A 93 -8.00 2.21 -15.47
N VAL A 94 -7.17 2.46 -14.47
CA VAL A 94 -6.17 3.53 -14.48
C VAL A 94 -4.72 3.02 -14.37
N LEU A 95 -4.52 1.72 -14.45
CA LEU A 95 -3.21 1.07 -14.24
C LEU A 95 -2.09 1.57 -15.16
N ASN A 96 -2.45 2.06 -16.35
CA ASN A 96 -1.49 2.59 -17.32
C ASN A 96 -1.16 4.09 -17.10
N ARG A 97 -1.80 4.73 -16.11
CA ARG A 97 -1.51 6.12 -15.77
C ARG A 97 -0.18 6.20 -15.04
N LYS A 98 0.73 6.98 -15.58
CA LYS A 98 2.03 7.24 -14.96
C LYS A 98 1.95 8.41 -13.98
N ILE A 99 2.62 8.28 -12.86
CA ILE A 99 2.78 9.36 -11.90
C ILE A 99 3.97 10.22 -12.35
N THR A 100 3.69 11.43 -12.82
CA THR A 100 4.71 12.34 -13.38
C THR A 100 5.10 13.49 -12.45
N GLY A 101 4.40 13.63 -11.33
CA GLY A 101 4.62 14.69 -10.35
C GLY A 101 3.95 14.37 -9.01
N PRO A 102 3.78 15.39 -8.14
CA PRO A 102 3.08 15.23 -6.88
C PRO A 102 1.68 14.69 -7.11
N THR A 103 1.41 13.51 -6.59
CA THR A 103 0.12 12.82 -6.78
C THR A 103 -0.36 12.27 -5.44
N VAL A 104 -1.62 12.50 -5.16
CA VAL A 104 -2.30 11.95 -3.99
C VAL A 104 -3.22 10.82 -4.45
N ILE A 105 -3.12 9.69 -3.78
CA ILE A 105 -3.90 8.49 -4.08
C ILE A 105 -4.61 8.06 -2.80
N PHE A 106 -5.92 7.95 -2.86
CA PHE A 106 -6.72 7.39 -1.78
C PHE A 106 -7.30 6.06 -2.24
N ILE A 107 -7.05 5.00 -1.48
CA ILE A 107 -7.51 3.64 -1.78
C ILE A 107 -8.46 3.17 -0.70
N MET A 108 -9.59 2.61 -1.11
CA MET A 108 -10.54 1.96 -0.22
C MET A 108 -10.47 0.45 -0.36
N ASN A 109 -10.14 -0.22 0.75
CA ASN A 109 -10.12 -1.66 0.86
C ASN A 109 -11.29 -2.13 1.74
N GLU A 110 -12.34 -2.66 1.11
CA GLU A 110 -13.50 -3.23 1.84
C GLU A 110 -13.24 -4.63 2.39
N LYS A 111 -12.12 -5.26 1.98
CA LYS A 111 -11.75 -6.63 2.37
C LYS A 111 -10.46 -6.64 3.21
N THR A 112 -10.38 -5.72 4.18
CA THR A 112 -9.21 -5.64 5.05
C THR A 112 -8.93 -6.96 5.74
N ARG A 113 -7.66 -7.28 5.82
CA ARG A 113 -7.19 -8.43 6.56
C ARG A 113 -7.24 -8.11 8.07
N GLU A 114 -8.30 -8.54 8.75
CA GLU A 114 -8.52 -8.27 10.18
C GLU A 114 -7.69 -9.17 11.12
N SER A 115 -7.19 -10.29 10.62
CA SER A 115 -6.41 -11.23 11.44
C SER A 115 -4.93 -11.15 11.12
N VAL A 116 -4.10 -11.14 12.16
CA VAL A 116 -2.68 -11.44 12.05
C VAL A 116 -2.55 -12.86 11.50
N ARG A 117 -2.26 -13.01 10.22
CA ARG A 117 -1.98 -14.32 9.65
C ARG A 117 -0.51 -14.65 9.90
N TYR A 118 -0.31 -15.60 10.79
CA TYR A 118 1.03 -16.17 10.98
C TYR A 118 1.41 -17.00 9.74
N GLY A 119 2.28 -16.44 8.92
CA GLY A 119 2.80 -17.08 7.72
C GLY A 119 1.87 -17.05 6.50
N ILE A 120 2.45 -17.20 5.34
CA ILE A 120 1.77 -17.29 4.05
C ILE A 120 1.12 -18.67 3.91
N ALA A 121 -0.10 -18.74 3.40
CA ALA A 121 -0.78 -20.03 3.16
C ALA A 121 0.00 -20.91 2.15
N ASN A 122 -0.14 -22.22 2.26
CA ASN A 122 0.63 -23.16 1.46
C ASN A 122 0.33 -23.07 -0.04
N ASP A 123 -0.89 -22.71 -0.41
CA ASP A 123 -1.38 -22.53 -1.77
C ASP A 123 -0.75 -21.31 -2.50
N PHE A 124 -0.08 -20.42 -1.77
CA PHE A 124 0.72 -19.35 -2.38
C PHE A 124 2.05 -19.82 -2.98
N PHE A 125 2.48 -21.03 -2.64
CA PHE A 125 3.72 -21.58 -3.15
C PHE A 125 3.41 -22.51 -4.33
N SER A 126 4.06 -22.30 -5.46
CA SER A 126 3.97 -23.23 -6.58
C SER A 126 4.58 -24.58 -6.19
N ALA A 127 3.90 -25.67 -6.55
CA ALA A 127 4.44 -27.01 -6.39
C ALA A 127 5.64 -27.19 -7.35
N GLY A 128 6.83 -27.03 -6.81
CA GLY A 128 8.10 -27.34 -7.51
C GLY A 128 8.65 -28.69 -7.08
N THR A 129 9.84 -29.02 -7.57
CA THR A 129 10.57 -30.23 -7.18
C THR A 129 11.10 -30.16 -5.74
N VAL A 130 11.16 -28.97 -5.16
CA VAL A 130 11.62 -28.76 -3.78
C VAL A 130 10.42 -28.65 -2.85
N HIS A 131 10.38 -29.51 -1.83
CA HIS A 131 9.35 -29.45 -0.81
C HIS A 131 9.57 -28.22 0.08
N TYR A 132 8.54 -27.39 0.22
CA TYR A 132 8.57 -26.26 1.15
C TYR A 132 8.02 -26.67 2.52
N VAL A 133 8.48 -25.99 3.55
CA VAL A 133 8.03 -26.19 4.93
C VAL A 133 6.58 -25.72 5.08
N GLY A 134 5.74 -26.49 5.75
CA GLY A 134 4.33 -26.17 5.99
C GLY A 134 4.13 -24.85 6.76
N LYS A 135 2.96 -24.25 6.59
CA LYS A 135 2.61 -22.93 7.17
C LYS A 135 2.85 -22.88 8.67
N GLU A 136 2.48 -23.92 9.39
CA GLU A 136 2.58 -24.01 10.84
C GLU A 136 4.04 -23.97 11.31
N ILE A 137 4.90 -24.71 10.62
CA ILE A 137 6.33 -24.76 10.92
C ILE A 137 6.99 -23.42 10.57
N ARG A 138 6.62 -22.79 9.44
CA ARG A 138 7.09 -21.45 9.09
C ARG A 138 6.72 -20.42 10.17
N ALA A 139 5.51 -20.49 10.70
CA ALA A 139 5.06 -19.59 11.77
C ALA A 139 5.89 -19.79 13.05
N VAL A 140 6.20 -21.04 13.42
CA VAL A 140 7.05 -21.35 14.57
C VAL A 140 8.48 -20.84 14.34
N ILE A 141 9.04 -21.05 13.15
CA ILE A 141 10.39 -20.54 12.81
C ILE A 141 10.43 -19.02 12.94
N MET A 142 9.46 -18.30 12.39
CA MET A 142 9.41 -16.83 12.47
C MET A 142 9.28 -16.36 13.92
N SER A 143 8.50 -17.05 14.74
CA SER A 143 8.35 -16.75 16.16
C SER A 143 9.65 -17.00 16.96
N LEU A 144 10.41 -18.04 16.61
CA LEU A 144 11.70 -18.34 17.26
C LEU A 144 12.81 -17.40 16.83
N LEU A 145 12.74 -16.85 15.61
CA LEU A 145 13.70 -15.86 15.11
C LEU A 145 13.50 -14.50 15.78
N ASP A 146 12.32 -14.24 16.35
CA ASP A 146 11.97 -12.99 17.05
C ASP A 146 12.34 -11.72 16.27
N VAL A 147 12.04 -11.73 14.96
CA VAL A 147 12.44 -10.69 14.01
C VAL A 147 11.58 -9.45 14.17
N ASP A 148 12.21 -8.30 14.28
CA ASP A 148 11.52 -7.00 14.33
C ASP A 148 11.81 -6.11 13.10
N THR A 149 11.27 -4.88 13.12
CA THR A 149 11.40 -3.94 12.00
C THR A 149 12.80 -3.35 11.83
N HIS A 150 13.71 -3.57 12.77
CA HIS A 150 15.08 -3.07 12.76
C HIS A 150 16.08 -4.15 12.32
N ASP A 151 15.64 -5.39 12.23
CA ASP A 151 16.48 -6.51 11.87
C ASP A 151 16.80 -6.56 10.37
N THR A 152 17.98 -7.00 10.07
CA THR A 152 18.40 -7.34 8.70
C THR A 152 18.49 -8.85 8.56
N ILE A 153 17.66 -9.43 7.68
CA ILE A 153 17.62 -10.87 7.44
C ILE A 153 18.43 -11.20 6.19
N LEU A 154 19.42 -12.08 6.32
CA LEU A 154 20.11 -12.68 5.21
C LEU A 154 19.60 -14.11 4.99
N ALA A 155 18.90 -14.35 3.89
CA ALA A 155 18.47 -15.67 3.47
C ALA A 155 19.50 -16.26 2.48
N LEU A 156 20.17 -17.31 2.90
CA LEU A 156 21.06 -18.07 2.03
C LEU A 156 20.33 -19.32 1.52
N GLN A 157 20.26 -19.43 0.20
CA GLN A 157 19.70 -20.64 -0.44
C GLN A 157 20.85 -21.65 -0.61
N ALA A 158 20.68 -22.81 -0.02
CA ALA A 158 21.57 -23.94 -0.20
C ALA A 158 21.16 -24.79 -1.42
#